data_2ab98b70c1b018e1d60fef130f8c5c6f
#
_entry.id   2ab98b70c1b018e1d60fef130f8c5c6f
#
_cell.length_a   1.000
_cell.length_b   1.000
_cell.length_c   1.000
_cell.angle_alpha   90.00
_cell.angle_beta   90.00
_cell.angle_gamma   90.00
#
_symmetry.space_group_name_H-M   'P 1'
#
loop_
_entity.id
_entity.type
_entity.pdbx_description
1 polymer ?
#
loop_
_entity_poly.entity_id
_entity_poly.type
_entity_poly.pdbx_seq_one_letter_code
_entity_poly.pdbx_strand_id
1 'polypeptide(L)'
;VVFQLDNRGSFNRGKKFEDPIYRHLGEVELQDQLVGMDYVKTLNFVDPERIGVYGHSYGGYMTIMSMFKAGDVFKVGVSGAPVTDWTLYDTHYTERYAGHPGVDGEDYDISNVFRFADGLKGDLLIYHGMADDNVLFTHATKLFKHLQDLGKEFDVMTYPGSKHSLRGKKTGLHLGKTIVRYFDKNL
;
A
#
# COMPACT_ATOMS: atom_id res chain seq x y z
N VAL A 1 -14.45 5.20 12.05
CA VAL A 1 -13.83 6.53 11.86
C VAL A 1 -12.75 6.40 10.80
N VAL A 2 -12.57 7.42 9.96
CA VAL A 2 -11.49 7.50 8.99
C VAL A 2 -10.54 8.62 9.39
N PHE A 3 -9.25 8.32 9.41
CA PHE A 3 -8.18 9.28 9.67
C PHE A 3 -7.30 9.38 8.43
N GLN A 4 -6.90 10.60 8.10
CA GLN A 4 -5.98 10.88 6.99
C GLN A 4 -4.86 11.78 7.47
N LEU A 5 -3.64 11.47 7.09
CA LEU A 5 -2.44 12.24 7.41
C LEU A 5 -1.61 12.44 6.15
N ASP A 6 -1.27 13.69 5.85
CA ASP A 6 -0.27 14.03 4.84
C ASP A 6 1.12 13.86 5.45
N ASN A 7 1.77 12.76 5.14
CA ASN A 7 3.16 12.52 5.55
C ASN A 7 4.15 13.31 4.68
N ARG A 8 5.41 13.35 5.08
CA ARG A 8 6.50 13.86 4.24
C ARG A 8 6.47 13.16 2.88
N GLY A 9 6.82 13.89 1.84
CA GLY A 9 6.65 13.48 0.45
C GLY A 9 5.38 14.01 -0.20
N SER A 10 4.37 14.44 0.57
CA SER A 10 3.17 15.08 0.04
C SER A 10 3.48 16.45 -0.56
N PHE A 11 2.87 16.75 -1.71
CA PHE A 11 3.07 18.01 -2.43
C PHE A 11 2.36 19.20 -1.75
N ASN A 12 2.63 20.41 -2.26
CA ASN A 12 2.09 21.70 -1.77
C ASN A 12 2.55 22.14 -0.36
N ARG A 13 3.59 21.51 0.19
CA ARG A 13 4.18 21.87 1.49
C ARG A 13 5.63 22.35 1.36
N GLY A 14 6.12 22.45 0.13
CA GLY A 14 7.46 22.90 -0.22
C GLY A 14 8.51 21.80 -0.17
N LYS A 15 9.63 22.10 -0.83
CA LYS A 15 10.69 21.13 -1.13
C LYS A 15 11.22 20.38 0.10
N LYS A 16 11.42 21.05 1.22
CA LYS A 16 11.89 20.40 2.46
C LYS A 16 10.95 19.33 3.01
N PHE A 17 9.67 19.39 2.66
CA PHE A 17 8.68 18.41 3.05
C PHE A 17 8.57 17.29 2.01
N GLU A 18 8.81 17.59 0.75
CA GLU A 18 8.72 16.64 -0.37
C GLU A 18 9.99 15.78 -0.51
N ASP A 19 11.19 16.36 -0.40
CA ASP A 19 12.47 15.70 -0.65
C ASP A 19 12.80 14.49 0.23
N PRO A 20 12.37 14.36 1.49
CA PRO A 20 12.78 13.24 2.36
C PRO A 20 12.44 11.86 1.82
N ILE A 21 11.44 11.72 0.93
CA ILE A 21 11.10 10.44 0.31
C ILE A 21 12.01 10.05 -0.85
N TYR A 22 12.81 10.99 -1.36
CA TYR A 22 13.72 10.71 -2.47
C TYR A 22 14.68 9.60 -2.07
N ARG A 23 14.66 8.49 -2.81
CA ARG A 23 15.42 7.26 -2.57
C ARG A 23 15.04 6.50 -1.29
N HIS A 24 13.94 6.89 -0.62
CA HIS A 24 13.45 6.29 0.64
C HIS A 24 11.95 5.99 0.62
N LEU A 25 11.43 5.62 -0.58
CA LEU A 25 10.01 5.31 -0.74
C LEU A 25 9.56 4.20 0.22
N GLY A 26 8.44 4.42 0.91
CA GLY A 26 7.87 3.46 1.85
C GLY A 26 8.53 3.42 3.24
N GLU A 27 9.59 4.21 3.46
CA GLU A 27 10.24 4.33 4.77
C GLU A 27 9.78 5.57 5.53
N VAL A 28 10.04 6.73 4.94
CA VAL A 28 9.76 8.02 5.58
C VAL A 28 8.26 8.21 5.79
N GLU A 29 7.48 7.83 4.79
CA GLU A 29 6.02 7.89 4.86
C GLU A 29 5.48 6.99 5.98
N LEU A 30 5.98 5.75 6.09
CA LEU A 30 5.54 4.84 7.15
C LEU A 30 5.91 5.36 8.54
N GLN A 31 7.11 5.93 8.71
CA GLN A 31 7.51 6.55 9.98
C GLN A 31 6.54 7.65 10.39
N ASP A 32 6.18 8.54 9.46
CA ASP A 32 5.24 9.63 9.74
C ASP A 32 3.82 9.11 10.04
N GLN A 33 3.37 8.09 9.30
CA GLN A 33 2.08 7.45 9.57
C GLN A 33 2.06 6.81 10.98
N LEU A 34 3.13 6.19 11.41
CA LEU A 34 3.22 5.60 12.76
C LEU A 34 3.18 6.68 13.85
N VAL A 35 3.86 7.82 13.66
CA VAL A 35 3.72 8.97 14.57
C VAL A 35 2.26 9.47 14.61
N GLY A 36 1.58 9.50 13.45
CA GLY A 36 0.15 9.80 13.40
C GLY A 36 -0.69 8.79 14.16
N MET A 37 -0.35 7.49 14.10
CA MET A 37 -1.04 6.45 14.86
C MET A 37 -0.82 6.58 16.37
N ASP A 38 0.34 6.99 16.81
CA ASP A 38 0.57 7.28 18.24
C ASP A 38 -0.38 8.37 18.76
N TYR A 39 -0.60 9.42 17.96
CA TYR A 39 -1.62 10.42 18.28
C TYR A 39 -3.05 9.83 18.25
N VAL A 40 -3.40 9.09 17.19
CA VAL A 40 -4.74 8.50 17.04
C VAL A 40 -5.10 7.59 18.22
N LYS A 41 -4.15 6.81 18.71
CA LYS A 41 -4.33 5.93 19.88
C LYS A 41 -4.62 6.68 21.18
N THR A 42 -4.31 7.99 21.28
CA THR A 42 -4.66 8.80 22.45
C THR A 42 -6.13 9.23 22.49
N LEU A 43 -6.85 9.06 21.38
CA LEU A 43 -8.24 9.49 21.28
C LEU A 43 -9.16 8.48 21.97
N ASN A 44 -10.03 8.94 22.86
CA ASN A 44 -10.86 8.10 23.73
C ASN A 44 -11.92 7.25 23.02
N PHE A 45 -12.16 7.51 21.73
CA PHE A 45 -13.10 6.76 20.89
C PHE A 45 -12.40 5.78 19.94
N VAL A 46 -11.07 5.65 20.02
CA VAL A 46 -10.28 4.73 19.19
C VAL A 46 -9.95 3.49 20.00
N ASP A 47 -10.19 2.33 19.39
CA ASP A 47 -9.69 1.06 19.89
C ASP A 47 -8.33 0.78 19.23
N PRO A 48 -7.23 0.77 19.95
CA PRO A 48 -5.89 0.58 19.38
C PRO A 48 -5.67 -0.84 18.82
N GLU A 49 -6.49 -1.81 19.23
CA GLU A 49 -6.43 -3.18 18.70
C GLU A 49 -7.26 -3.36 17.40
N ARG A 50 -7.97 -2.32 16.97
CA ARG A 50 -8.86 -2.33 15.82
C ARG A 50 -8.50 -1.22 14.83
N ILE A 51 -7.25 -1.20 14.37
CA ILE A 51 -6.73 -0.23 13.41
C ILE A 51 -6.48 -0.94 12.08
N GLY A 52 -7.12 -0.44 11.04
CA GLY A 52 -6.90 -0.89 9.67
C GLY A 52 -6.27 0.19 8.79
N VAL A 53 -5.70 -0.22 7.66
CA VAL A 53 -5.11 0.68 6.67
C VAL A 53 -5.65 0.38 5.28
N TYR A 54 -5.93 1.44 4.51
CA TYR A 54 -6.47 1.34 3.15
C TYR A 54 -5.79 2.33 2.22
N GLY A 55 -5.51 1.87 1.02
CA GLY A 55 -5.03 2.73 -0.05
C GLY A 55 -5.10 2.09 -1.42
N HIS A 56 -5.00 2.94 -2.45
CA HIS A 56 -5.01 2.54 -3.87
C HIS A 56 -3.75 3.05 -4.57
N SER A 57 -3.22 2.30 -5.53
CA SER A 57 -2.02 2.67 -6.30
C SER A 57 -0.80 2.84 -5.39
N TYR A 58 -0.19 4.01 -5.31
CA TYR A 58 0.84 4.30 -4.30
C TYR A 58 0.33 4.08 -2.88
N GLY A 59 -0.93 4.43 -2.60
CA GLY A 59 -1.57 4.12 -1.32
C GLY A 59 -1.73 2.61 -1.09
N GLY A 60 -1.91 1.81 -2.15
CA GLY A 60 -1.88 0.35 -2.10
C GLY A 60 -0.50 -0.18 -1.73
N TYR A 61 0.56 0.37 -2.32
CA TYR A 61 1.95 0.11 -1.93
C TYR A 61 2.18 0.43 -0.44
N MET A 62 1.78 1.61 0.01
CA MET A 62 1.91 2.03 1.40
C MET A 62 1.09 1.15 2.36
N THR A 63 -0.08 0.67 1.93
CA THR A 63 -0.86 -0.31 2.70
C THR A 63 -0.07 -1.61 2.90
N ILE A 64 0.55 -2.14 1.86
CA ILE A 64 1.38 -3.35 1.95
C ILE A 64 2.59 -3.11 2.84
N MET A 65 3.32 -2.00 2.66
CA MET A 65 4.45 -1.65 3.51
C MET A 65 4.04 -1.53 4.99
N SER A 66 2.87 -0.94 5.26
CA SER A 66 2.31 -0.84 6.62
C SER A 66 1.99 -2.21 7.22
N MET A 67 1.35 -3.09 6.46
CA MET A 67 1.00 -4.45 6.91
C MET A 67 2.23 -5.32 7.13
N PHE A 68 3.27 -5.16 6.32
CA PHE A 68 4.49 -5.98 6.42
C PHE A 68 5.47 -5.48 7.47
N LYS A 69 5.59 -4.17 7.67
CA LYS A 69 6.57 -3.57 8.59
C LYS A 69 5.98 -3.15 9.93
N ALA A 70 4.67 -2.98 10.02
CA ALA A 70 3.97 -2.48 11.22
C ALA A 70 2.69 -3.28 11.53
N GLY A 71 2.71 -4.60 11.35
CA GLY A 71 1.58 -5.49 11.62
C GLY A 71 1.15 -5.54 13.09
N ASP A 72 1.97 -5.03 14.00
CA ASP A 72 1.58 -4.85 15.40
C ASP A 72 0.64 -3.65 15.60
N VAL A 73 0.64 -2.69 14.67
CA VAL A 73 -0.25 -1.52 14.66
C VAL A 73 -1.46 -1.75 13.77
N PHE A 74 -1.23 -2.16 12.52
CA PHE A 74 -2.29 -2.35 11.53
C PHE A 74 -2.72 -3.82 11.49
N LYS A 75 -3.96 -4.08 11.91
CA LYS A 75 -4.52 -5.45 12.01
C LYS A 75 -5.15 -5.90 10.70
N VAL A 76 -5.70 -4.97 9.92
CA VAL A 76 -6.36 -5.25 8.65
C VAL A 76 -5.88 -4.27 7.59
N GLY A 77 -5.50 -4.79 6.42
CA GLY A 77 -5.09 -4.00 5.27
C GLY A 77 -5.98 -4.25 4.04
N VAL A 78 -6.35 -3.19 3.34
CA VAL A 78 -7.00 -3.30 2.02
C VAL A 78 -6.17 -2.54 1.00
N SER A 79 -5.45 -3.28 0.17
CA SER A 79 -4.50 -2.74 -0.81
C SER A 79 -5.07 -2.83 -2.22
N GLY A 80 -5.22 -1.69 -2.88
CA GLY A 80 -5.74 -1.62 -4.24
C GLY A 80 -4.67 -1.32 -5.28
N ALA A 81 -4.59 -2.13 -6.33
CA ALA A 81 -3.70 -1.95 -7.47
C ALA A 81 -2.28 -1.50 -7.06
N PRO A 82 -1.62 -2.20 -6.11
CA PRO A 82 -0.36 -1.75 -5.54
C PRO A 82 0.80 -1.85 -6.53
N VAL A 83 1.70 -0.88 -6.48
CA VAL A 83 3.08 -1.11 -6.94
C VAL A 83 3.74 -2.03 -5.91
N THR A 84 4.42 -3.09 -6.35
CA THR A 84 5.06 -4.07 -5.46
C THR A 84 6.56 -4.14 -5.65
N ASP A 85 7.02 -3.75 -6.84
CA ASP A 85 8.42 -3.72 -7.23
C ASP A 85 8.60 -2.53 -8.18
N TRP A 86 9.38 -1.55 -7.79
CA TRP A 86 9.59 -0.32 -8.56
C TRP A 86 10.32 -0.55 -9.89
N THR A 87 11.02 -1.68 -10.05
CA THR A 87 11.62 -2.06 -11.34
C THR A 87 10.58 -2.46 -12.40
N LEU A 88 9.35 -2.71 -11.99
CA LEU A 88 8.21 -3.06 -12.88
C LEU A 88 7.35 -1.85 -13.23
N TYR A 89 7.62 -0.69 -12.66
CA TYR A 89 6.88 0.54 -12.93
C TYR A 89 7.62 1.42 -13.94
N ASP A 90 6.92 2.44 -14.49
CA ASP A 90 7.50 3.29 -15.53
C ASP A 90 8.70 4.11 -15.02
N THR A 91 9.67 4.35 -15.90
CA THR A 91 10.93 5.03 -15.58
C THR A 91 10.71 6.50 -15.24
N HIS A 92 9.77 7.17 -15.90
CA HIS A 92 9.49 8.58 -15.69
C HIS A 92 9.12 8.90 -14.24
N TYR A 93 8.25 8.07 -13.64
CA TYR A 93 7.86 8.21 -12.24
C TYR A 93 8.95 7.66 -11.31
N THR A 94 9.39 6.42 -11.58
CA THR A 94 10.25 5.69 -10.65
C THR A 94 11.61 6.36 -10.49
N GLU A 95 12.29 6.73 -11.58
CA GLU A 95 13.60 7.38 -11.51
C GLU A 95 13.53 8.77 -10.84
N ARG A 96 12.40 9.46 -10.95
CA ARG A 96 12.19 10.74 -10.26
C ARG A 96 12.26 10.61 -8.74
N TYR A 97 11.79 9.50 -8.17
CA TYR A 97 11.66 9.32 -6.72
C TYR A 97 12.66 8.33 -6.14
N ALA A 98 13.09 7.33 -6.91
CA ALA A 98 14.01 6.29 -6.48
C ALA A 98 15.41 6.38 -7.11
N GLY A 99 15.67 7.37 -7.97
CA GLY A 99 16.94 7.49 -8.68
C GLY A 99 17.08 6.51 -9.85
N HIS A 100 18.27 6.41 -10.42
CA HIS A 100 18.54 5.56 -11.58
C HIS A 100 18.93 4.15 -11.15
N PRO A 101 18.24 3.08 -11.60
CA PRO A 101 18.43 1.71 -11.10
C PRO A 101 19.85 1.16 -11.33
N GLY A 102 20.56 1.61 -12.36
CA GLY A 102 21.94 1.21 -12.63
C GLY A 102 23.01 1.88 -11.75
N VAL A 103 22.62 2.91 -10.99
CA VAL A 103 23.51 3.68 -10.09
C VAL A 103 23.02 3.58 -8.65
N ASP A 104 21.71 3.64 -8.46
CA ASP A 104 21.01 3.72 -7.17
C ASP A 104 20.21 2.44 -6.88
N GLY A 105 20.68 1.28 -7.38
CA GLY A 105 19.94 0.01 -7.32
C GLY A 105 19.59 -0.45 -5.91
N GLU A 106 20.40 -0.11 -4.90
CA GLU A 106 20.13 -0.44 -3.50
C GLU A 106 18.84 0.24 -2.98
N ASP A 107 18.51 1.41 -3.50
CA ASP A 107 17.31 2.16 -3.09
C ASP A 107 16.02 1.51 -3.61
N TYR A 108 16.10 0.78 -4.72
CA TYR A 108 14.99 -0.04 -5.21
C TYR A 108 14.74 -1.23 -4.29
N ASP A 109 15.77 -1.83 -3.71
CA ASP A 109 15.66 -2.95 -2.79
C ASP A 109 14.98 -2.55 -1.48
N ILE A 110 15.33 -1.40 -0.91
CA ILE A 110 14.71 -0.92 0.34
C ILE A 110 13.23 -0.56 0.17
N SER A 111 12.83 -0.22 -1.05
CA SER A 111 11.44 0.13 -1.41
C SER A 111 10.64 -1.07 -1.94
N ASN A 112 11.26 -2.25 -2.04
CA ASN A 112 10.64 -3.45 -2.59
C ASN A 112 9.84 -4.20 -1.52
N VAL A 113 8.52 -4.36 -1.72
CA VAL A 113 7.64 -4.99 -0.72
C VAL A 113 7.99 -6.44 -0.45
N PHE A 114 8.53 -7.17 -1.41
CA PHE A 114 8.87 -8.60 -1.27
C PHE A 114 9.85 -8.86 -0.15
N ARG A 115 10.74 -7.91 0.10
CA ARG A 115 11.76 -7.99 1.16
C ARG A 115 11.15 -8.07 2.57
N PHE A 116 9.94 -7.55 2.74
CA PHE A 116 9.29 -7.42 4.05
C PHE A 116 8.09 -8.36 4.22
N ALA A 117 7.79 -9.18 3.22
CA ALA A 117 6.56 -9.99 3.14
C ALA A 117 6.41 -10.99 4.29
N ASP A 118 7.52 -11.49 4.85
CA ASP A 118 7.51 -12.34 6.05
C ASP A 118 6.86 -11.67 7.27
N GLY A 119 6.87 -10.35 7.31
CA GLY A 119 6.29 -9.56 8.39
C GLY A 119 4.76 -9.47 8.40
N LEU A 120 4.07 -10.01 7.39
CA LEU A 120 2.60 -10.04 7.38
C LEU A 120 2.06 -10.86 8.55
N LYS A 121 1.25 -10.22 9.40
CA LYS A 121 0.64 -10.82 10.60
C LYS A 121 -0.89 -10.74 10.61
N GLY A 122 -1.46 -9.69 10.03
CA GLY A 122 -2.90 -9.42 10.03
C GLY A 122 -3.59 -9.82 8.72
N ASP A 123 -4.85 -9.47 8.61
CA ASP A 123 -5.69 -9.79 7.45
C ASP A 123 -5.43 -8.82 6.30
N LEU A 124 -5.08 -9.32 5.13
CA LEU A 124 -4.76 -8.51 3.94
C LEU A 124 -5.67 -8.87 2.78
N LEU A 125 -6.44 -7.89 2.28
CA LEU A 125 -7.12 -7.97 1.01
C LEU A 125 -6.35 -7.19 -0.06
N ILE A 126 -6.04 -7.85 -1.17
CA ILE A 126 -5.47 -7.20 -2.35
C ILE A 126 -6.51 -7.18 -3.46
N TYR A 127 -6.88 -6.00 -3.97
CA TYR A 127 -7.77 -5.90 -5.13
C TYR A 127 -7.06 -5.26 -6.32
N HIS A 128 -7.41 -5.71 -7.55
CA HIS A 128 -6.75 -5.20 -8.76
C HIS A 128 -7.64 -5.34 -10.01
N GLY A 129 -7.58 -4.37 -10.90
CA GLY A 129 -8.16 -4.45 -12.24
C GLY A 129 -7.27 -5.32 -13.16
N MET A 130 -7.83 -6.37 -13.76
CA MET A 130 -7.03 -7.29 -14.57
C MET A 130 -6.57 -6.69 -15.92
N ALA A 131 -7.18 -5.58 -16.36
CA ALA A 131 -6.78 -4.82 -17.54
C ALA A 131 -6.07 -3.51 -17.17
N ASP A 132 -5.44 -3.46 -15.99
CA ASP A 132 -4.70 -2.30 -15.51
C ASP A 132 -3.51 -2.04 -16.45
N ASP A 133 -3.50 -0.85 -17.04
CA ASP A 133 -2.51 -0.39 -18.02
C ASP A 133 -1.54 0.66 -17.44
N ASN A 134 -1.64 0.91 -16.14
CA ASN A 134 -0.75 1.79 -15.39
C ASN A 134 0.12 0.96 -14.42
N VAL A 135 -0.47 0.44 -13.35
CA VAL A 135 0.17 -0.56 -12.49
C VAL A 135 -0.26 -1.93 -12.97
N LEU A 136 0.56 -2.56 -13.78
CA LEU A 136 0.20 -3.82 -14.44
C LEU A 136 -0.19 -4.89 -13.42
N PHE A 137 -1.18 -5.72 -13.76
CA PHE A 137 -1.65 -6.81 -12.89
C PHE A 137 -0.52 -7.78 -12.48
N THR A 138 0.59 -7.78 -13.19
CA THR A 138 1.82 -8.50 -12.85
C THR A 138 2.36 -8.16 -11.46
N HIS A 139 2.23 -6.91 -11.01
CA HIS A 139 2.58 -6.51 -9.64
C HIS A 139 1.85 -7.36 -8.61
N ALA A 140 0.53 -7.50 -8.76
CA ALA A 140 -0.29 -8.30 -7.85
C ALA A 140 0.03 -9.79 -7.96
N THR A 141 0.11 -10.35 -9.17
CA THR A 141 0.33 -11.80 -9.34
C THR A 141 1.70 -12.26 -8.81
N LYS A 142 2.75 -11.45 -8.98
CA LYS A 142 4.05 -11.74 -8.36
C LYS A 142 3.95 -11.74 -6.83
N LEU A 143 3.24 -10.78 -6.26
CA LEU A 143 3.06 -10.72 -4.81
C LEU A 143 2.24 -11.91 -4.29
N PHE A 144 1.17 -12.30 -4.99
CA PHE A 144 0.39 -13.50 -4.62
C PHE A 144 1.28 -14.74 -4.56
N LYS A 145 2.08 -14.96 -5.62
CA LYS A 145 3.00 -16.10 -5.65
C LYS A 145 4.00 -16.07 -4.49
N HIS A 146 4.57 -14.91 -4.22
CA HIS A 146 5.55 -14.77 -3.14
C HIS A 146 4.95 -15.03 -1.75
N LEU A 147 3.77 -14.48 -1.46
CA LEU A 147 3.06 -14.72 -0.20
C LEU A 147 2.68 -16.19 -0.03
N GLN A 148 2.24 -16.86 -1.12
CA GLN A 148 1.97 -18.30 -1.13
C GLN A 148 3.22 -19.12 -0.82
N ASP A 149 4.37 -18.77 -1.40
CA ASP A 149 5.65 -19.45 -1.14
C ASP A 149 6.10 -19.31 0.32
N LEU A 150 5.76 -18.19 0.96
CA LEU A 150 5.99 -17.95 2.38
C LEU A 150 4.91 -18.56 3.30
N GLY A 151 3.89 -19.20 2.73
CA GLY A 151 2.77 -19.77 3.50
C GLY A 151 1.90 -18.71 4.19
N LYS A 152 1.89 -17.46 3.66
CA LYS A 152 1.06 -16.38 4.20
C LYS A 152 -0.35 -16.46 3.64
N GLU A 153 -1.36 -16.27 4.49
CA GLU A 153 -2.77 -16.15 4.08
C GLU A 153 -3.09 -14.71 3.70
N PHE A 154 -3.89 -14.54 2.64
CA PHE A 154 -4.38 -13.25 2.16
C PHE A 154 -5.60 -13.45 1.27
N ASP A 155 -6.42 -12.42 1.15
CA ASP A 155 -7.60 -12.41 0.29
C ASP A 155 -7.35 -11.65 -1.01
N VAL A 156 -8.05 -12.04 -2.08
CA VAL A 156 -7.92 -11.42 -3.40
C VAL A 156 -9.29 -11.08 -3.98
N MET A 157 -9.41 -9.87 -4.54
CA MET A 157 -10.55 -9.45 -5.36
C MET A 157 -10.09 -8.91 -6.69
N THR A 158 -10.29 -9.67 -7.76
CA THR A 158 -9.94 -9.21 -9.11
C THR A 158 -11.14 -8.62 -9.84
N TYR A 159 -10.88 -7.63 -10.69
CA TYR A 159 -11.90 -6.98 -11.52
C TYR A 159 -11.58 -7.17 -13.01
N PRO A 160 -12.13 -8.23 -13.65
CA PRO A 160 -11.92 -8.49 -15.07
C PRO A 160 -12.34 -7.30 -15.94
N GLY A 161 -11.52 -6.94 -16.92
CA GLY A 161 -11.76 -5.82 -17.83
C GLY A 161 -11.63 -4.42 -17.22
N SER A 162 -11.42 -4.30 -15.90
CA SER A 162 -11.20 -3.00 -15.27
C SER A 162 -9.75 -2.56 -15.38
N LYS A 163 -9.56 -1.28 -15.69
CA LYS A 163 -8.27 -0.58 -15.67
C LYS A 163 -7.94 -0.05 -14.27
N HIS A 164 -6.85 0.69 -14.15
CA HIS A 164 -6.31 1.19 -12.88
C HIS A 164 -7.34 1.87 -11.96
N SER A 165 -8.16 2.74 -12.51
CA SER A 165 -9.13 3.51 -11.69
C SER A 165 -10.40 2.73 -11.32
N LEU A 166 -10.58 1.48 -11.76
CA LEU A 166 -11.79 0.65 -11.52
C LEU A 166 -13.11 1.41 -11.74
N ARG A 167 -13.18 2.15 -12.85
CA ARG A 167 -14.30 3.04 -13.18
C ARG A 167 -15.59 2.28 -13.47
N GLY A 168 -16.73 2.94 -13.20
CA GLY A 168 -18.08 2.44 -13.46
C GLY A 168 -18.91 2.31 -12.19
N LYS A 169 -20.18 2.74 -12.25
CA LYS A 169 -21.08 2.79 -11.09
C LYS A 169 -21.20 1.42 -10.39
N LYS A 170 -21.37 0.35 -11.16
CA LYS A 170 -21.51 -1.01 -10.60
C LYS A 170 -20.21 -1.49 -9.97
N THR A 171 -19.09 -1.30 -10.66
CA THR A 171 -17.74 -1.67 -10.17
C THR A 171 -17.39 -0.90 -8.91
N GLY A 172 -17.56 0.43 -8.91
CA GLY A 172 -17.27 1.25 -7.74
C GLY A 172 -18.16 0.91 -6.53
N LEU A 173 -19.45 0.63 -6.75
CA LEU A 173 -20.33 0.19 -5.66
C LEU A 173 -19.93 -1.18 -5.11
N HIS A 174 -19.57 -2.13 -5.99
CA HIS A 174 -19.10 -3.45 -5.57
C HIS A 174 -17.80 -3.33 -4.77
N LEU A 175 -16.84 -2.56 -5.27
CA LEU A 175 -15.57 -2.32 -4.59
C LEU A 175 -15.78 -1.68 -3.21
N GLY A 176 -16.57 -0.60 -3.13
CA GLY A 176 -16.84 0.06 -1.85
C GLY A 176 -17.47 -0.89 -0.82
N LYS A 177 -18.45 -1.72 -1.25
CA LYS A 177 -19.04 -2.74 -0.38
C LYS A 177 -18.03 -3.82 0.04
N THR A 178 -17.15 -4.21 -0.85
CA THR A 178 -16.09 -5.21 -0.57
C THR A 178 -15.14 -4.67 0.50
N ILE A 179 -14.68 -3.43 0.36
CA ILE A 179 -13.79 -2.78 1.34
C ILE A 179 -14.46 -2.69 2.71
N VAL A 180 -15.67 -2.13 2.78
CA VAL A 180 -16.39 -1.95 4.05
C VAL A 180 -16.62 -3.31 4.73
N ARG A 181 -17.12 -4.31 4.00
CA ARG A 181 -17.35 -5.65 4.56
C ARG A 181 -16.06 -6.31 5.05
N TYR A 182 -14.94 -6.06 4.36
CA TYR A 182 -13.67 -6.65 4.77
C TYR A 182 -13.22 -6.09 6.11
N PHE A 183 -13.31 -4.79 6.30
CA PHE A 183 -13.03 -4.18 7.59
C PHE A 183 -14.03 -4.59 8.68
N ASP A 184 -15.33 -4.58 8.37
CA ASP A 184 -16.37 -4.97 9.34
C ASP A 184 -16.21 -6.41 9.84
N LYS A 185 -15.68 -7.30 8.99
CA LYS A 185 -15.47 -8.71 9.33
C LYS A 185 -14.21 -8.94 10.14
N ASN A 186 -13.14 -8.23 9.87
CA ASN A 186 -11.79 -8.57 10.33
C ASN A 186 -11.22 -7.57 11.37
N LEU A 187 -11.85 -6.40 11.57
CA LEU A 187 -11.62 -5.49 12.67
C LEU A 187 -12.66 -5.70 13.76
#